data_77fd82efafe9ab1b05b8c6c8496d0666
#
_entry.id   77fd82efafe9ab1b05b8c6c8496d0666
#
_cell.length_a   1.000
_cell.length_b   1.000
_cell.length_c   1.000
_cell.angle_alpha   90.00
_cell.angle_beta   90.00
_cell.angle_gamma   90.00
#
_symmetry.space_group_name_H-M   'P 1'
#
loop_
_entity.id
_entity.type
_entity.pdbx_description
1 polymer ?
#
loop_
_entity_poly.entity_id
_entity_poly.type
_entity_poly.pdbx_seq_one_letter_code
_entity_poly.pdbx_strand_id
1 'polypeptide(L)'
;MAEIGLKEGNCLKAMESVEKYLDTKYGIVLLQPPYHRYHVELGEISSYPPGYKENAGIFCHNNPWISIAETVVGRGNRAWQVYTRTCPAYIEDISEIHLTEPYVYSQMIAGKDAPNFGEAKNSWLTGTAAWTFLNASQYILGIRPDYDGLIVDPCIPSFMDGFTAKRDFRGTTYHIEVENPDHVEKGVVSVTVDGNVIEGNLIPVDAAKKEVHVKIIMG
;
A
#
# COMPACT_ATOMS: atom_id res chain seq x y z
N MET A 1 -0.68 -2.73 -10.95
CA MET A 1 -1.58 -3.91 -11.02
C MET A 1 -2.36 -3.91 -12.32
N ALA A 2 -3.41 -4.72 -12.47
CA ALA A 2 -4.05 -4.89 -13.80
C ALA A 2 -4.76 -3.65 -14.37
N GLU A 3 -5.12 -2.67 -13.54
CA GLU A 3 -5.75 -1.39 -13.92
C GLU A 3 -7.04 -1.52 -14.75
N ILE A 4 -7.72 -2.68 -14.62
CA ILE A 4 -8.97 -2.97 -15.30
C ILE A 4 -10.08 -2.06 -14.76
N GLY A 5 -10.82 -1.39 -15.65
CA GLY A 5 -11.96 -0.56 -15.27
C GLY A 5 -11.63 0.86 -14.80
N LEU A 6 -10.35 1.31 -14.92
CA LEU A 6 -9.97 2.69 -14.58
C LEU A 6 -10.73 3.72 -15.40
N LYS A 7 -10.76 3.52 -16.73
CA LYS A 7 -11.40 4.47 -17.67
C LYS A 7 -12.91 4.59 -17.45
N GLU A 8 -13.56 3.54 -17.01
CA GLU A 8 -14.99 3.49 -16.73
C GLU A 8 -15.35 3.97 -15.32
N GLY A 9 -14.36 4.34 -14.51
CA GLY A 9 -14.55 4.73 -13.11
C GLY A 9 -14.93 3.56 -12.17
N ASN A 10 -14.90 2.32 -12.66
CA ASN A 10 -15.26 1.15 -11.85
C ASN A 10 -14.26 0.85 -10.73
N CYS A 11 -12.98 1.20 -10.94
CA CYS A 11 -11.95 1.06 -9.90
C CYS A 11 -12.27 1.95 -8.69
N LEU A 12 -12.65 3.22 -8.92
CA LEU A 12 -13.02 4.13 -7.83
C LEU A 12 -14.23 3.61 -7.06
N LYS A 13 -15.30 3.19 -7.77
CA LYS A 13 -16.49 2.60 -7.15
C LYS A 13 -16.17 1.34 -6.33
N ALA A 14 -15.23 0.52 -6.81
CA ALA A 14 -14.78 -0.66 -6.08
C ALA A 14 -14.07 -0.25 -4.77
N MET A 15 -13.18 0.75 -4.80
CA MET A 15 -12.49 1.23 -3.61
C MET A 15 -13.45 1.92 -2.61
N GLU A 16 -14.42 2.69 -3.09
CA GLU A 16 -15.50 3.24 -2.26
C GLU A 16 -16.33 2.13 -1.59
N SER A 17 -16.58 1.03 -2.29
CA SER A 17 -17.29 -0.13 -1.74
C SER A 17 -16.45 -0.86 -0.68
N VAL A 18 -15.15 -1.01 -0.90
CA VAL A 18 -14.21 -1.56 0.10
C VAL A 18 -14.24 -0.69 1.36
N GLU A 19 -14.11 0.62 1.22
CA GLU A 19 -14.17 1.56 2.34
C GLU A 19 -15.49 1.47 3.10
N LYS A 20 -16.62 1.43 2.38
CA LYS A 20 -17.96 1.40 2.98
C LYS A 20 -18.28 0.10 3.72
N TYR A 21 -17.88 -1.05 3.18
CA TYR A 21 -18.36 -2.34 3.66
C TYR A 21 -17.30 -3.18 4.39
N LEU A 22 -16.03 -3.04 4.01
CA LEU A 22 -14.95 -3.92 4.48
C LEU A 22 -13.98 -3.22 5.44
N ASP A 23 -14.07 -1.90 5.56
CA ASP A 23 -13.15 -1.12 6.38
C ASP A 23 -13.38 -1.33 7.88
N THR A 24 -12.28 -1.45 8.63
CA THR A 24 -12.29 -1.49 10.09
C THR A 24 -11.12 -0.67 10.65
N LYS A 25 -11.15 -0.37 11.94
CA LYS A 25 -10.06 0.38 12.58
C LYS A 25 -8.69 -0.34 12.58
N TYR A 26 -8.65 -1.66 12.34
CA TYR A 26 -7.43 -2.47 12.35
C TYR A 26 -7.01 -2.98 10.96
N GLY A 27 -7.75 -2.66 9.92
CA GLY A 27 -7.49 -3.05 8.55
C GLY A 27 -8.76 -3.43 7.79
N ILE A 28 -8.58 -3.95 6.58
CA ILE A 28 -9.66 -4.33 5.66
C ILE A 28 -9.95 -5.81 5.83
N VAL A 29 -11.22 -6.16 6.11
CA VAL A 29 -11.67 -7.56 6.15
C VAL A 29 -11.86 -8.12 4.75
N LEU A 30 -11.72 -9.44 4.58
CA LEU A 30 -11.82 -10.07 3.26
C LEU A 30 -13.23 -10.11 2.69
N LEU A 31 -14.23 -10.22 3.54
CA LEU A 31 -15.65 -10.23 3.15
C LEU A 31 -16.55 -9.75 4.29
N GLN A 32 -17.79 -9.43 3.94
CA GLN A 32 -18.85 -9.04 4.87
C GLN A 32 -20.21 -9.32 4.22
N PRO A 33 -21.20 -9.90 4.91
CA PRO A 33 -21.13 -10.50 6.26
C PRO A 33 -20.35 -11.83 6.28
N PRO A 34 -19.90 -12.31 7.48
CA PRO A 34 -19.25 -13.60 7.61
C PRO A 34 -20.25 -14.77 7.41
N TYR A 35 -19.72 -15.93 7.10
CA TYR A 35 -20.48 -17.18 7.12
C TYR A 35 -20.62 -17.68 8.55
N HIS A 36 -21.84 -18.00 8.96
CA HIS A 36 -22.14 -18.52 10.30
C HIS A 36 -22.32 -20.05 10.35
N ARG A 37 -22.26 -20.70 9.21
CA ARG A 37 -22.35 -22.16 9.05
C ARG A 37 -21.48 -22.63 7.90
N TYR A 38 -21.13 -23.91 7.92
CA TYR A 38 -20.42 -24.53 6.81
C TYR A 38 -21.30 -24.67 5.57
N HIS A 39 -20.76 -24.26 4.44
CA HIS A 39 -21.37 -24.34 3.13
C HIS A 39 -20.50 -25.24 2.24
N VAL A 40 -20.99 -26.43 1.90
CA VAL A 40 -20.25 -27.44 1.10
C VAL A 40 -19.81 -26.85 -0.25
N GLU A 41 -20.67 -26.06 -0.88
CA GLU A 41 -20.44 -25.39 -2.17
C GLU A 41 -19.35 -24.33 -2.13
N LEU A 42 -19.06 -23.74 -0.97
CA LEU A 42 -18.04 -22.71 -0.76
C LEU A 42 -16.74 -23.29 -0.18
N GLY A 43 -16.83 -24.49 0.37
CA GLY A 43 -15.68 -25.17 0.93
C GLY A 43 -15.10 -24.50 2.19
N GLU A 44 -13.77 -24.55 2.31
CA GLU A 44 -13.04 -24.23 3.52
C GLU A 44 -13.25 -22.80 4.03
N ILE A 45 -13.48 -21.82 3.15
CA ILE A 45 -13.73 -20.44 3.56
C ILE A 45 -14.88 -20.31 4.58
N SER A 46 -15.90 -21.15 4.45
CA SER A 46 -17.05 -21.15 5.36
C SER A 46 -16.87 -22.02 6.61
N SER A 47 -15.74 -22.72 6.74
CA SER A 47 -15.42 -23.54 7.92
C SER A 47 -14.76 -22.75 9.04
N TYR A 48 -14.12 -21.61 8.72
CA TYR A 48 -13.51 -20.77 9.74
C TYR A 48 -14.57 -20.05 10.57
N PRO A 49 -14.33 -19.81 11.87
CA PRO A 49 -15.20 -18.97 12.68
C PRO A 49 -15.34 -17.56 12.10
N PRO A 50 -16.48 -16.89 12.29
CA PRO A 50 -16.66 -15.50 11.89
C PRO A 50 -15.54 -14.58 12.41
N GLY A 51 -14.99 -13.75 11.54
CA GLY A 51 -13.89 -12.85 11.85
C GLY A 51 -12.49 -13.48 11.79
N TYR A 52 -12.35 -14.73 11.36
CA TYR A 52 -11.05 -15.38 11.25
C TYR A 52 -10.72 -15.79 9.81
N LYS A 53 -9.43 -15.64 9.46
CA LYS A 53 -8.89 -16.00 8.16
C LYS A 53 -9.76 -15.47 7.01
N GLU A 54 -10.12 -16.31 6.06
CA GLU A 54 -10.92 -15.94 4.89
C GLU A 54 -12.38 -15.62 5.25
N ASN A 55 -12.85 -16.03 6.43
CA ASN A 55 -14.23 -15.78 6.86
C ASN A 55 -14.34 -14.44 7.64
N ALA A 56 -14.21 -13.32 6.94
CA ALA A 56 -14.27 -11.95 7.46
C ALA A 56 -13.12 -11.56 8.42
N GLY A 57 -12.00 -12.27 8.39
CA GLY A 57 -10.76 -11.83 9.02
C GLY A 57 -10.09 -10.71 8.24
N ILE A 58 -9.22 -9.94 8.90
CA ILE A 58 -8.29 -9.01 8.25
C ILE A 58 -7.08 -9.83 7.82
N PHE A 59 -7.02 -10.25 6.56
CA PHE A 59 -5.89 -10.99 6.04
C PHE A 59 -4.80 -10.01 5.63
N CYS A 60 -3.71 -9.95 6.40
CA CYS A 60 -2.79 -8.81 6.34
C CYS A 60 -2.09 -8.63 5.00
N HIS A 61 -1.77 -9.71 4.26
CA HIS A 61 -1.07 -9.52 2.99
C HIS A 61 -1.97 -9.03 1.83
N ASN A 62 -3.30 -9.06 1.99
CA ASN A 62 -4.22 -8.46 1.03
C ASN A 62 -4.38 -6.94 1.25
N ASN A 63 -4.13 -6.45 2.46
CA ASN A 63 -4.25 -5.03 2.79
C ASN A 63 -3.32 -4.14 1.96
N PRO A 64 -2.03 -4.48 1.73
CA PRO A 64 -1.18 -3.76 0.79
C PRO A 64 -1.74 -3.70 -0.64
N TRP A 65 -2.47 -4.71 -1.10
CA TRP A 65 -3.11 -4.67 -2.43
C TRP A 65 -4.22 -3.62 -2.51
N ILE A 66 -4.98 -3.44 -1.43
CA ILE A 66 -5.98 -2.37 -1.34
C ILE A 66 -5.28 -1.01 -1.30
N SER A 67 -4.23 -0.85 -0.48
CA SER A 67 -3.44 0.38 -0.46
C SER A 67 -2.86 0.73 -1.85
N ILE A 68 -2.32 -0.26 -2.56
CA ILE A 68 -1.85 -0.10 -3.96
C ILE A 68 -3.01 0.35 -4.86
N ALA A 69 -4.19 -0.26 -4.74
CA ALA A 69 -5.35 0.12 -5.56
C ALA A 69 -5.79 1.57 -5.27
N GLU A 70 -5.71 2.01 -4.02
CA GLU A 70 -5.98 3.41 -3.64
C GLU A 70 -4.97 4.37 -4.29
N THR A 71 -3.67 4.02 -4.35
CA THR A 71 -2.68 4.85 -5.06
C THR A 71 -2.94 4.93 -6.56
N VAL A 72 -3.42 3.83 -7.17
CA VAL A 72 -3.75 3.79 -8.60
C VAL A 72 -4.92 4.72 -8.93
N VAL A 73 -5.90 4.85 -8.03
CA VAL A 73 -7.02 5.80 -8.20
C VAL A 73 -6.73 7.20 -7.64
N GLY A 74 -5.50 7.47 -7.16
CA GLY A 74 -5.07 8.80 -6.72
C GLY A 74 -5.46 9.18 -5.30
N ARG A 75 -5.84 8.21 -4.44
CA ARG A 75 -6.29 8.45 -3.06
C ARG A 75 -5.16 8.19 -2.06
N GLY A 76 -4.17 9.08 -2.00
CA GLY A 76 -2.95 8.95 -1.18
C GLY A 76 -3.22 8.92 0.33
N ASN A 77 -4.12 9.77 0.82
CA ASN A 77 -4.55 9.77 2.23
C ASN A 77 -5.13 8.41 2.63
N ARG A 78 -5.95 7.84 1.74
CA ARG A 78 -6.57 6.55 1.99
C ARG A 78 -5.57 5.39 1.91
N ALA A 79 -4.69 5.41 0.91
CA ALA A 79 -3.61 4.44 0.78
C ALA A 79 -2.73 4.39 2.03
N TRP A 80 -2.35 5.55 2.56
CA TRP A 80 -1.59 5.70 3.79
C TRP A 80 -2.35 5.15 5.01
N GLN A 81 -3.63 5.46 5.13
CA GLN A 81 -4.46 4.96 6.22
C GLN A 81 -4.54 3.42 6.23
N VAL A 82 -4.70 2.79 5.06
CA VAL A 82 -4.70 1.32 4.96
C VAL A 82 -3.33 0.75 5.31
N TYR A 83 -2.26 1.38 4.83
CA TYR A 83 -0.88 0.99 5.11
C TYR A 83 -0.57 0.98 6.60
N THR A 84 -0.89 2.07 7.31
CA THR A 84 -0.51 2.24 8.72
C THR A 84 -1.25 1.30 9.66
N ARG A 85 -2.47 0.87 9.32
CA ARG A 85 -3.28 -0.02 10.17
C ARG A 85 -2.71 -1.41 10.37
N THR A 86 -1.88 -1.90 9.44
CA THR A 86 -1.25 -3.22 9.53
C THR A 86 0.27 -3.16 9.70
N CYS A 87 0.85 -1.96 9.65
CA CYS A 87 2.29 -1.76 9.75
C CYS A 87 2.75 -1.83 11.22
N PRO A 88 3.71 -2.70 11.57
CA PRO A 88 4.19 -2.86 12.94
C PRO A 88 4.61 -1.56 13.64
N ALA A 89 5.18 -0.60 12.88
CA ALA A 89 5.61 0.69 13.42
C ALA A 89 4.47 1.58 13.94
N TYR A 90 3.21 1.25 13.62
CA TYR A 90 2.02 2.05 13.97
C TYR A 90 1.04 1.33 14.91
N ILE A 91 1.42 0.16 15.43
CA ILE A 91 0.53 -0.65 16.29
C ILE A 91 1.01 -0.73 17.74
N GLU A 92 2.03 0.03 18.12
CA GLU A 92 2.56 0.02 19.50
C GLU A 92 1.50 0.43 20.53
N ASP A 93 0.71 1.46 20.23
CA ASP A 93 -0.36 1.95 21.12
C ASP A 93 -1.49 0.93 21.35
N ILE A 94 -1.57 -0.10 20.53
CA ILE A 94 -2.56 -1.18 20.61
C ILE A 94 -1.91 -2.54 20.85
N SER A 95 -0.68 -2.58 21.34
CA SER A 95 0.10 -3.81 21.54
C SER A 95 -0.61 -4.82 22.43
N GLU A 96 -1.33 -4.37 23.46
CA GLU A 96 -2.11 -5.22 24.37
C GLU A 96 -3.34 -5.88 23.70
N ILE A 97 -3.77 -5.35 22.55
CA ILE A 97 -4.85 -5.91 21.73
C ILE A 97 -4.25 -6.80 20.63
N HIS A 98 -3.20 -6.29 19.98
CA HIS A 98 -2.58 -6.93 18.82
C HIS A 98 -1.82 -8.22 19.18
N LEU A 99 -1.13 -8.25 20.31
CA LEU A 99 -0.50 -9.44 20.93
C LEU A 99 0.53 -10.18 20.07
N THR A 100 1.20 -9.52 19.15
CA THR A 100 2.35 -10.07 18.42
C THR A 100 3.60 -9.24 18.68
N GLU A 101 4.74 -9.71 18.21
CA GLU A 101 6.00 -8.98 18.33
C GLU A 101 5.88 -7.60 17.63
N PRO A 102 6.32 -6.49 18.26
CA PRO A 102 6.05 -5.13 17.79
C PRO A 102 6.75 -4.75 16.49
N TYR A 103 7.61 -5.62 15.96
CA TYR A 103 8.37 -5.41 14.72
C TYR A 103 8.01 -6.42 13.62
N VAL A 104 6.95 -7.20 13.80
CA VAL A 104 6.60 -8.31 12.89
C VAL A 104 5.22 -8.12 12.28
N TYR A 105 5.13 -8.35 10.97
CA TYR A 105 3.84 -8.48 10.31
C TYR A 105 3.19 -9.81 10.65
N SER A 106 1.90 -9.78 10.99
CA SER A 106 1.09 -10.98 11.16
C SER A 106 0.46 -11.44 9.84
N GLN A 107 0.03 -12.71 9.80
CA GLN A 107 -0.74 -13.24 8.67
C GLN A 107 -2.15 -12.65 8.65
N MET A 108 -2.79 -12.61 9.84
CA MET A 108 -4.14 -12.10 9.99
C MET A 108 -4.33 -11.36 11.32
N ILE A 109 -5.32 -10.49 11.32
CA ILE A 109 -5.87 -9.86 12.52
C ILE A 109 -7.33 -10.29 12.62
N ALA A 110 -7.81 -10.62 13.82
CA ALA A 110 -9.20 -10.97 14.05
C ALA A 110 -10.13 -9.81 13.62
N GLY A 111 -11.08 -10.11 12.76
CA GLY A 111 -12.04 -9.15 12.21
C GLY A 111 -13.12 -8.75 13.22
N LYS A 112 -13.98 -7.80 12.82
CA LYS A 112 -15.02 -7.22 13.70
C LYS A 112 -16.06 -8.21 14.21
N ASP A 113 -16.20 -9.35 13.55
CA ASP A 113 -17.14 -10.41 13.92
C ASP A 113 -16.52 -11.47 14.85
N ALA A 114 -15.23 -11.36 15.15
CA ALA A 114 -14.53 -12.20 16.13
C ALA A 114 -14.65 -11.60 17.54
N PRO A 115 -14.73 -12.44 18.60
CA PRO A 115 -14.82 -11.97 19.97
C PRO A 115 -13.57 -11.20 20.45
N ASN A 116 -12.41 -11.45 19.83
CA ASN A 116 -11.13 -10.82 20.12
C ASN A 116 -10.69 -9.88 18.97
N PHE A 117 -11.60 -9.06 18.47
CA PHE A 117 -11.36 -8.12 17.39
C PHE A 117 -10.08 -7.30 17.60
N GLY A 118 -9.17 -7.35 16.63
CA GLY A 118 -7.87 -6.67 16.67
C GLY A 118 -6.70 -7.57 17.08
N GLU A 119 -6.94 -8.76 17.62
CA GLU A 119 -5.87 -9.69 17.98
C GLU A 119 -5.24 -10.32 16.73
N ALA A 120 -3.92 -10.17 16.61
CA ALA A 120 -3.16 -10.73 15.48
C ALA A 120 -2.79 -12.20 15.72
N LYS A 121 -2.65 -12.93 14.61
CA LYS A 121 -2.30 -14.36 14.60
C LYS A 121 -1.24 -14.66 13.56
N ASN A 122 -0.46 -15.72 13.83
CA ASN A 122 0.53 -16.27 12.91
C ASN A 122 1.54 -15.22 12.46
N SER A 123 2.23 -14.59 13.40
CA SER A 123 3.42 -13.77 13.13
C SER A 123 4.48 -14.60 12.39
N TRP A 124 5.28 -13.96 11.54
CA TRP A 124 6.31 -14.55 10.68
C TRP A 124 5.81 -15.38 9.48
N LEU A 125 4.65 -15.99 9.55
CA LEU A 125 4.11 -16.90 8.53
C LEU A 125 3.25 -16.16 7.50
N THR A 126 3.83 -15.15 6.85
CA THR A 126 3.06 -14.27 5.95
C THR A 126 3.90 -13.64 4.85
N GLY A 127 3.29 -13.38 3.70
CA GLY A 127 3.85 -12.52 2.65
C GLY A 127 3.63 -11.02 2.87
N THR A 128 3.05 -10.61 4.00
CA THR A 128 2.65 -9.21 4.26
C THR A 128 3.85 -8.26 4.17
N ALA A 129 4.99 -8.60 4.76
CA ALA A 129 6.16 -7.74 4.76
C ALA A 129 6.65 -7.42 3.33
N ALA A 130 6.73 -8.42 2.46
CA ALA A 130 7.17 -8.24 1.07
C ALA A 130 6.19 -7.36 0.28
N TRP A 131 4.89 -7.60 0.41
CA TRP A 131 3.86 -6.81 -0.24
C TRP A 131 3.78 -5.38 0.30
N THR A 132 3.97 -5.20 1.62
CA THR A 132 3.98 -3.86 2.22
C THR A 132 5.22 -3.07 1.81
N PHE A 133 6.40 -3.73 1.71
CA PHE A 133 7.61 -3.10 1.18
C PHE A 133 7.39 -2.63 -0.27
N LEU A 134 6.79 -3.48 -1.11
CA LEU A 134 6.47 -3.14 -2.49
C LEU A 134 5.46 -1.97 -2.55
N ASN A 135 4.40 -2.03 -1.73
CA ASN A 135 3.42 -0.95 -1.62
C ASN A 135 4.08 0.38 -1.23
N ALA A 136 4.84 0.39 -0.14
CA ALA A 136 5.48 1.62 0.34
C ALA A 136 6.46 2.20 -0.68
N SER A 137 7.39 1.38 -1.19
CA SER A 137 8.46 1.87 -2.05
C SER A 137 8.02 2.18 -3.48
N GLN A 138 7.16 1.35 -4.06
CA GLN A 138 6.82 1.44 -5.49
C GLN A 138 5.48 2.13 -5.78
N TYR A 139 4.59 2.24 -4.80
CA TYR A 139 3.26 2.80 -5.00
C TYR A 139 2.99 4.04 -4.14
N ILE A 140 3.28 4.03 -2.84
CA ILE A 140 3.13 5.24 -2.01
C ILE A 140 4.25 6.23 -2.37
N LEU A 141 5.53 5.84 -2.24
CA LEU A 141 6.65 6.69 -2.67
C LEU A 141 6.79 6.76 -4.20
N GLY A 142 6.17 5.82 -4.92
CA GLY A 142 6.07 5.83 -6.36
C GLY A 142 7.37 5.56 -7.11
N ILE A 143 8.41 5.01 -6.46
CA ILE A 143 9.73 4.78 -7.09
C ILE A 143 9.78 3.36 -7.64
N ARG A 144 9.41 3.20 -8.92
CA ARG A 144 9.24 1.89 -9.56
C ARG A 144 10.27 1.61 -10.64
N PRO A 145 10.88 0.39 -10.65
CA PRO A 145 11.67 -0.05 -11.78
C PRO A 145 10.78 -0.28 -13.02
N ASP A 146 11.29 0.12 -14.16
CA ASP A 146 10.71 -0.15 -15.47
C ASP A 146 11.78 -0.71 -16.41
N TYR A 147 11.37 -1.21 -17.59
CA TYR A 147 12.31 -1.72 -18.60
C TYR A 147 13.23 -0.64 -19.12
N ASP A 148 12.71 0.55 -19.35
CA ASP A 148 13.43 1.67 -19.94
C ASP A 148 14.05 2.62 -18.92
N GLY A 149 13.72 2.47 -17.62
CA GLY A 149 14.24 3.37 -16.60
C GLY A 149 13.64 3.20 -15.21
N LEU A 150 13.65 4.28 -14.46
CA LEU A 150 13.05 4.38 -13.14
C LEU A 150 11.88 5.36 -13.21
N ILE A 151 10.66 4.87 -12.95
CA ILE A 151 9.47 5.73 -12.84
C ILE A 151 9.44 6.34 -11.45
N VAL A 152 9.15 7.64 -11.36
CA VAL A 152 8.83 8.32 -10.10
C VAL A 152 7.45 8.96 -10.20
N ASP A 153 6.45 8.35 -9.54
CA ASP A 153 5.03 8.71 -9.57
C ASP A 153 4.44 8.60 -8.15
N PRO A 154 4.79 9.53 -7.24
CA PRO A 154 4.35 9.48 -5.85
C PRO A 154 2.82 9.57 -5.71
N CYS A 155 2.28 8.82 -4.74
CA CYS A 155 0.92 8.99 -4.27
C CYS A 155 0.95 8.98 -2.73
N ILE A 156 1.21 10.15 -2.16
CA ILE A 156 1.47 10.37 -0.74
C ILE A 156 0.29 11.07 -0.06
N PRO A 157 0.18 10.97 1.27
CA PRO A 157 -0.85 11.73 1.97
C PRO A 157 -0.60 13.24 1.88
N SER A 158 -1.68 14.00 1.81
CA SER A 158 -1.65 15.46 1.63
C SER A 158 -0.96 16.23 2.76
N PHE A 159 -0.74 15.62 3.94
CA PHE A 159 0.01 16.25 5.03
C PHE A 159 1.53 16.17 4.86
N MET A 160 2.03 15.41 3.88
CA MET A 160 3.47 15.32 3.60
C MET A 160 3.91 16.43 2.64
N ASP A 161 4.88 17.23 3.08
CA ASP A 161 5.52 18.28 2.27
C ASP A 161 6.43 17.72 1.17
N GLY A 162 6.76 16.44 1.25
CA GLY A 162 7.66 15.73 0.36
C GLY A 162 8.47 14.66 1.08
N PHE A 163 9.50 14.16 0.42
CA PHE A 163 10.43 13.20 0.99
C PHE A 163 11.75 13.16 0.19
N THR A 164 12.77 12.55 0.78
CA THR A 164 14.00 12.17 0.06
C THR A 164 14.18 10.66 0.04
N ALA A 165 14.72 10.14 -1.04
CA ALA A 165 15.00 8.71 -1.17
C ALA A 165 16.34 8.48 -1.90
N LYS A 166 16.98 7.37 -1.56
CA LYS A 166 18.14 6.83 -2.28
C LYS A 166 17.77 5.48 -2.87
N ARG A 167 17.98 5.31 -4.17
CA ARG A 167 17.66 4.07 -4.88
C ARG A 167 18.84 3.62 -5.73
N ASP A 168 19.34 2.42 -5.48
CA ASP A 168 20.28 1.77 -6.38
C ASP A 168 19.48 1.00 -7.44
N PHE A 169 19.75 1.28 -8.71
CA PHE A 169 19.09 0.65 -9.83
C PHE A 169 20.05 0.52 -11.02
N ARG A 170 20.24 -0.70 -11.51
CA ARG A 170 21.10 -1.04 -12.67
C ARG A 170 22.51 -0.44 -12.62
N GLY A 171 23.12 -0.41 -11.43
CA GLY A 171 24.50 0.05 -11.22
C GLY A 171 24.65 1.58 -11.08
N THR A 172 23.56 2.30 -11.02
CA THR A 172 23.49 3.74 -10.77
C THR A 172 22.76 3.99 -9.44
N THR A 173 23.26 4.92 -8.65
CA THR A 173 22.59 5.41 -7.43
C THR A 173 21.79 6.67 -7.76
N TYR A 174 20.50 6.63 -7.52
CA TYR A 174 19.60 7.77 -7.69
C TYR A 174 19.34 8.44 -6.34
N HIS A 175 19.63 9.75 -6.26
CA HIS A 175 19.29 10.61 -5.14
C HIS A 175 18.02 11.38 -5.54
N ILE A 176 16.90 11.03 -4.94
CA ILE A 176 15.58 11.51 -5.31
C ILE A 176 15.06 12.44 -4.23
N GLU A 177 14.70 13.65 -4.63
CA GLU A 177 14.02 14.63 -3.78
C GLU A 177 12.63 14.89 -4.37
N VAL A 178 11.60 14.75 -3.57
CA VAL A 178 10.21 15.03 -3.92
C VAL A 178 9.71 16.16 -3.04
N GLU A 179 9.17 17.20 -3.67
CA GLU A 179 8.51 18.34 -3.00
C GLU A 179 7.02 18.33 -3.35
N ASN A 180 6.17 18.60 -2.36
CA ASN A 180 4.71 18.65 -2.50
C ASN A 180 4.16 19.98 -1.97
N PRO A 181 4.47 21.12 -2.64
CA PRO A 181 4.11 22.45 -2.14
C PRO A 181 2.60 22.70 -2.11
N ASP A 182 1.85 22.02 -2.98
CA ASP A 182 0.39 22.17 -3.11
C ASP A 182 -0.39 21.14 -2.28
N HIS A 183 0.33 20.30 -1.51
CA HIS A 183 -0.29 19.27 -0.68
C HIS A 183 -1.26 18.35 -1.42
N VAL A 184 -0.94 18.03 -2.66
CA VAL A 184 -1.72 17.08 -3.46
C VAL A 184 -1.44 15.65 -3.04
N GLU A 185 -2.40 14.77 -3.26
CA GLU A 185 -2.21 13.34 -3.00
C GLU A 185 -1.49 12.63 -4.14
N LYS A 186 -1.63 13.11 -5.37
CA LYS A 186 -1.00 12.56 -6.58
C LYS A 186 -0.85 13.63 -7.65
N GLY A 187 0.14 13.45 -8.50
CA GLY A 187 0.45 14.33 -9.63
C GLY A 187 1.92 14.70 -9.61
N VAL A 188 2.52 14.72 -10.80
CA VAL A 188 3.89 15.18 -11.03
C VAL A 188 3.85 16.27 -12.09
N VAL A 189 4.23 17.48 -11.71
CA VAL A 189 4.24 18.64 -12.62
C VAL A 189 5.60 18.90 -13.23
N SER A 190 6.68 18.50 -12.54
CA SER A 190 8.05 18.69 -13.04
C SER A 190 8.97 17.59 -12.56
N VAL A 191 9.82 17.11 -13.46
CA VAL A 191 10.93 16.20 -13.18
C VAL A 191 12.23 16.81 -13.70
N THR A 192 13.22 16.95 -12.82
CA THR A 192 14.56 17.44 -13.17
C THR A 192 15.58 16.36 -12.87
N VAL A 193 16.43 16.04 -13.84
CA VAL A 193 17.51 15.05 -13.72
C VAL A 193 18.83 15.75 -13.96
N ASP A 194 19.71 15.76 -12.97
CA ASP A 194 21.01 16.48 -12.96
C ASP A 194 20.89 17.92 -13.46
N GLY A 195 19.84 18.62 -13.02
CA GLY A 195 19.59 20.03 -13.37
C GLY A 195 18.84 20.23 -14.71
N ASN A 196 18.55 19.18 -15.47
CA ASN A 196 17.84 19.29 -16.73
C ASN A 196 16.39 18.78 -16.58
N VAL A 197 15.43 19.58 -17.02
CA VAL A 197 14.02 19.18 -17.02
C VAL A 197 13.82 18.10 -18.08
N ILE A 198 13.09 17.03 -17.74
CA ILE A 198 12.70 15.97 -18.66
C ILE A 198 11.18 15.97 -18.84
N GLU A 199 10.72 15.41 -19.96
CA GLU A 199 9.29 15.18 -20.20
C GLU A 199 8.83 13.88 -19.53
N GLY A 200 7.69 13.92 -18.85
CA GLY A 200 7.12 12.79 -18.12
C GLY A 200 7.86 12.47 -16.82
N ASN A 201 7.64 11.28 -16.30
CA ASN A 201 8.16 10.83 -15.01
C ASN A 201 9.01 9.53 -15.08
N LEU A 202 9.39 9.13 -16.28
CA LEU A 202 10.33 8.04 -16.54
C LEU A 202 11.75 8.61 -16.68
N ILE A 203 12.63 8.23 -15.76
CA ILE A 203 14.04 8.61 -15.76
C ILE A 203 14.81 7.52 -16.51
N PRO A 204 15.34 7.81 -17.72
CA PRO A 204 16.06 6.82 -18.51
C PRO A 204 17.31 6.33 -17.79
N VAL A 205 17.69 5.05 -18.01
CA VAL A 205 18.96 4.51 -17.52
C VAL A 205 20.11 5.09 -18.36
N ASP A 206 21.09 5.69 -17.69
CA ASP A 206 22.38 6.06 -18.28
C ASP A 206 23.48 5.21 -17.63
N ALA A 207 23.91 4.17 -18.33
CA ALA A 207 24.93 3.23 -17.83
C ALA A 207 26.31 3.88 -17.60
N ALA A 208 26.56 5.08 -18.14
CA ALA A 208 27.81 5.82 -17.93
C ALA A 208 27.83 6.54 -16.57
N LYS A 209 26.66 6.80 -15.98
CA LYS A 209 26.53 7.52 -14.72
C LYS A 209 26.52 6.56 -13.51
N LYS A 210 27.27 6.91 -12.48
CA LYS A 210 27.26 6.18 -11.20
C LYS A 210 26.30 6.79 -10.19
N GLU A 211 26.06 8.09 -10.30
CA GLU A 211 25.13 8.85 -9.45
C GLU A 211 24.28 9.75 -10.33
N VAL A 212 23.02 9.90 -9.97
CA VAL A 212 22.02 10.76 -10.64
C VAL A 212 21.20 11.48 -9.58
N HIS A 213 21.04 12.77 -9.73
CA HIS A 213 20.22 13.62 -8.86
C HIS A 213 18.88 13.91 -9.54
N VAL A 214 17.80 13.57 -8.84
CA VAL A 214 16.43 13.71 -9.35
C VAL A 214 15.65 14.62 -8.42
N LYS A 215 15.02 15.66 -8.99
CA LYS A 215 14.08 16.49 -8.26
C LYS A 215 12.70 16.42 -8.90
N ILE A 216 11.69 16.18 -8.07
CA ILE A 216 10.30 16.03 -8.45
C ILE A 216 9.47 17.10 -7.75
N ILE A 217 8.61 17.78 -8.49
CA ILE A 217 7.60 18.68 -7.93
C ILE A 217 6.24 18.05 -8.18
N MET A 218 5.49 17.85 -7.11
CA MET A 218 4.08 17.44 -7.16
C MET A 218 3.16 18.65 -7.26
N GLY A 219 1.98 18.47 -7.96
CA GLY A 219 0.96 19.50 -8.13
C GLY A 219 -0.20 19.05 -9.03
#